data_3b8a618da6bf5322226f205388bfb39b
#
_entry.id   3b8a618da6bf5322226f205388bfb39b
#
_cell.length_a   1.000
_cell.length_b   1.000
_cell.length_c   1.000
_cell.angle_alpha   90.00
_cell.angle_beta   90.00
_cell.angle_gamma   90.00
#
_symmetry.space_group_name_H-M   'P 1'
#
loop_
_entity.id
_entity.type
_entity.pdbx_description
1 polymer ?
#
loop_
_entity_poly.entity_id
_entity_poly.type
_entity_poly.pdbx_seq_one_letter_code
_entity_poly.pdbx_strand_id
1 'polypeptide(L)'
;MKKTLQFLLALIFTTTLTFKGLACDPPTNLRSLVEQDVPGYGYTFRVTLNWDAVEGADFYSIYFYSDNYPDGMWLGDTDGLYYVAGANTEAIFYFAVKTHCSDGSTSEESEQCAVVIQNDATPCRMPENLSVTVEEDLPNAEFKYTITLNWDAVENAEKYELYVNGDMFTYTTETTYVTGTDVPQELYFAVATICEDGSESIKIKDLTV
;
A
#
# COMPACT_ATOMS: atom_id res chain seq x y z
N MET A 1 19.84 -82.23 8.44
CA MET A 1 18.70 -81.37 8.18
C MET A 1 18.89 -80.07 8.92
N LYS A 2 19.38 -78.99 8.28
CA LYS A 2 19.57 -77.66 8.89
C LYS A 2 18.31 -76.82 8.56
N LYS A 3 17.55 -76.39 9.57
CA LYS A 3 16.42 -75.47 9.43
C LYS A 3 16.97 -74.05 9.46
N THR A 4 16.91 -73.37 8.30
CA THR A 4 17.19 -71.94 8.19
C THR A 4 15.95 -71.16 8.68
N LEU A 5 16.15 -70.39 9.73
CA LEU A 5 15.12 -69.48 10.26
C LEU A 5 15.28 -68.12 9.51
N GLN A 6 14.32 -67.78 8.64
CA GLN A 6 14.27 -66.50 8.00
C GLN A 6 13.59 -65.51 8.96
N PHE A 7 14.36 -64.51 9.38
CA PHE A 7 13.84 -63.33 10.07
C PHE A 7 13.26 -62.35 9.02
N LEU A 8 11.94 -62.20 9.05
CA LEU A 8 11.26 -61.17 8.27
C LEU A 8 11.39 -59.85 9.04
N LEU A 9 12.22 -58.91 8.55
CA LEU A 9 12.37 -57.59 9.14
C LEU A 9 11.20 -56.73 8.57
N ALA A 10 10.17 -56.50 9.38
CA ALA A 10 9.08 -55.58 9.02
C ALA A 10 9.61 -54.15 9.21
N LEU A 11 9.86 -53.45 8.08
CA LEU A 11 10.18 -52.04 8.06
C LEU A 11 8.91 -51.25 8.33
N ILE A 12 8.75 -50.76 9.56
CA ILE A 12 7.66 -49.85 9.91
C ILE A 12 8.08 -48.47 9.40
N PHE A 13 7.52 -48.08 8.26
CA PHE A 13 7.56 -46.71 7.77
C PHE A 13 6.62 -45.86 8.65
N THR A 14 7.15 -45.22 9.67
CA THR A 14 6.45 -44.15 10.36
C THR A 14 6.49 -42.90 9.46
N THR A 15 5.43 -42.70 8.65
CA THR A 15 5.20 -41.40 8.02
C THR A 15 4.87 -40.42 9.14
N THR A 16 5.80 -39.60 9.54
CA THR A 16 5.52 -38.41 10.32
C THR A 16 4.75 -37.46 9.40
N LEU A 17 3.42 -37.45 9.52
CA LEU A 17 2.65 -36.30 9.03
C LEU A 17 3.14 -35.08 9.82
N THR A 18 4.04 -34.32 9.23
CA THR A 18 4.25 -32.94 9.67
C THR A 18 2.97 -32.19 9.33
N PHE A 19 2.10 -32.02 10.32
CA PHE A 19 1.11 -30.95 10.28
C PHE A 19 1.94 -29.65 10.19
N LYS A 20 2.06 -29.10 8.99
CA LYS A 20 2.34 -27.70 8.83
C LYS A 20 1.15 -27.00 9.48
N GLY A 21 1.29 -26.48 10.70
CA GLY A 21 0.31 -25.56 11.24
C GLY A 21 0.09 -24.53 10.15
N LEU A 22 -1.13 -24.31 9.72
CA LEU A 22 -1.43 -23.21 8.84
C LEU A 22 -0.91 -21.97 9.58
N ALA A 23 0.10 -21.32 9.00
CA ALA A 23 0.50 -20.01 9.47
C ALA A 23 -0.71 -19.11 9.29
N CYS A 24 -0.99 -18.24 10.26
CA CYS A 24 -2.01 -17.23 10.13
C CYS A 24 -1.52 -16.23 9.08
N ASP A 25 -2.05 -16.31 7.87
CA ASP A 25 -1.63 -15.46 6.76
C ASP A 25 -2.30 -14.08 6.82
N PRO A 26 -1.63 -13.01 6.36
CA PRO A 26 -2.26 -11.70 6.20
C PRO A 26 -3.32 -11.76 5.09
N PRO A 27 -4.38 -10.91 5.17
CA PRO A 27 -5.36 -10.82 4.10
C PRO A 27 -4.72 -10.33 2.80
N THR A 28 -5.27 -10.77 1.68
CA THR A 28 -4.85 -10.35 0.33
C THR A 28 -5.95 -9.53 -0.34
N ASN A 29 -5.60 -8.83 -1.44
CA ASN A 29 -6.53 -8.03 -2.24
C ASN A 29 -7.27 -6.97 -1.40
N LEU A 30 -6.57 -6.32 -0.46
CA LEU A 30 -7.12 -5.18 0.27
C LEU A 30 -7.38 -4.05 -0.74
N ARG A 31 -8.63 -3.61 -0.81
CA ARG A 31 -9.14 -2.59 -1.73
C ARG A 31 -10.11 -1.68 -1.04
N SER A 32 -10.26 -0.45 -1.55
CA SER A 32 -11.15 0.55 -1.00
C SER A 32 -12.20 1.03 -2.00
N LEU A 33 -13.32 1.51 -1.46
CA LEU A 33 -14.32 2.31 -2.15
C LEU A 33 -14.54 3.57 -1.33
N VAL A 34 -14.42 4.74 -1.96
CA VAL A 34 -14.71 6.04 -1.33
C VAL A 34 -16.02 6.57 -1.90
N GLU A 35 -16.93 6.98 -1.02
CA GLU A 35 -18.20 7.58 -1.36
C GLU A 35 -18.33 8.92 -0.62
N GLN A 36 -18.77 9.97 -1.32
CA GLN A 36 -18.94 11.30 -0.76
C GLN A 36 -20.42 11.57 -0.43
N ASP A 37 -20.65 12.37 0.60
CA ASP A 37 -21.96 12.88 1.00
C ASP A 37 -23.05 11.81 1.15
N VAL A 38 -22.68 10.64 1.74
CA VAL A 38 -23.62 9.55 1.99
C VAL A 38 -24.66 9.99 3.03
N PRO A 39 -25.96 10.05 2.68
CA PRO A 39 -26.99 10.54 3.57
C PRO A 39 -27.03 9.80 4.92
N GLY A 40 -27.00 10.55 6.02
CA GLY A 40 -27.11 9.99 7.38
C GLY A 40 -25.84 9.36 7.93
N TYR A 41 -24.70 9.42 7.21
CA TYR A 41 -23.46 8.78 7.65
C TYR A 41 -22.67 9.58 8.70
N GLY A 42 -22.84 10.92 8.74
CA GLY A 42 -22.18 11.79 9.72
C GLY A 42 -20.75 12.20 9.40
N TYR A 43 -20.20 11.72 8.29
CA TYR A 43 -18.90 12.13 7.73
C TYR A 43 -19.10 12.54 6.27
N THR A 44 -18.20 13.39 5.76
CA THR A 44 -18.21 13.81 4.34
C THR A 44 -17.90 12.65 3.42
N PHE A 45 -16.93 11.82 3.81
CA PHE A 45 -16.51 10.66 3.02
C PHE A 45 -16.71 9.38 3.81
N ARG A 46 -17.25 8.37 3.14
CA ARG A 46 -17.33 7.00 3.60
C ARG A 46 -16.30 6.16 2.86
N VAL A 47 -15.36 5.56 3.59
CA VAL A 47 -14.37 4.63 3.07
C VAL A 47 -14.78 3.22 3.44
N THR A 48 -15.05 2.38 2.45
CA THR A 48 -15.29 0.95 2.65
C THR A 48 -14.07 0.18 2.20
N LEU A 49 -13.43 -0.52 3.14
CA LEU A 49 -12.33 -1.44 2.89
C LEU A 49 -12.89 -2.85 2.70
N ASN A 50 -12.33 -3.61 1.76
CA ASN A 50 -12.68 -5.01 1.52
C ASN A 50 -11.39 -5.80 1.27
N TRP A 51 -11.38 -7.08 1.67
CA TRP A 51 -10.28 -8.02 1.47
C TRP A 51 -10.78 -9.43 1.23
N ASP A 52 -9.87 -10.33 0.84
CA ASP A 52 -10.20 -11.72 0.66
C ASP A 52 -10.14 -12.48 1.99
N ALA A 53 -10.97 -13.52 2.12
CA ALA A 53 -11.02 -14.36 3.32
C ALA A 53 -9.71 -15.13 3.50
N VAL A 54 -9.26 -15.24 4.77
CA VAL A 54 -8.13 -16.06 5.18
C VAL A 54 -8.65 -17.33 5.85
N GLU A 55 -8.12 -18.49 5.47
CA GLU A 55 -8.50 -19.76 6.07
C GLU A 55 -8.10 -19.81 7.55
N GLY A 56 -9.03 -20.18 8.41
CA GLY A 56 -8.81 -20.23 9.85
C GLY A 56 -8.90 -18.88 10.57
N ALA A 57 -9.25 -17.80 9.88
CA ALA A 57 -9.48 -16.50 10.50
C ALA A 57 -10.66 -16.54 11.46
N ASP A 58 -10.49 -15.94 12.64
CA ASP A 58 -11.54 -15.70 13.63
C ASP A 58 -12.06 -14.26 13.48
N PHE A 59 -11.15 -13.31 13.37
CA PHE A 59 -11.47 -11.90 13.10
C PHE A 59 -10.28 -11.16 12.48
N TYR A 60 -10.50 -9.90 12.09
CA TYR A 60 -9.52 -9.01 11.47
C TYR A 60 -9.40 -7.72 12.25
N SER A 61 -8.17 -7.22 12.44
CA SER A 61 -7.86 -5.89 12.99
C SER A 61 -7.43 -4.94 11.90
N ILE A 62 -8.02 -3.72 11.90
CA ILE A 62 -7.78 -2.70 10.89
C ILE A 62 -6.86 -1.63 11.46
N TYR A 63 -5.83 -1.28 10.71
CA TYR A 63 -4.85 -0.24 11.02
C TYR A 63 -4.89 0.88 9.99
N PHE A 64 -4.70 2.08 10.47
CA PHE A 64 -4.70 3.32 9.71
C PHE A 64 -3.35 4.01 9.85
N TYR A 65 -2.82 4.54 8.74
CA TYR A 65 -1.55 5.23 8.66
C TYR A 65 -1.72 6.60 8.01
N SER A 66 -1.02 7.57 8.53
CA SER A 66 -0.90 8.92 8.00
C SER A 66 0.38 9.55 8.52
N ASP A 67 0.70 10.78 8.08
CA ASP A 67 1.87 11.53 8.60
C ASP A 67 1.81 11.73 10.13
N ASN A 68 0.61 11.77 10.72
CA ASN A 68 0.42 11.88 12.18
C ASN A 68 0.47 10.53 12.91
N TYR A 69 0.34 9.42 12.20
CA TYR A 69 0.34 8.05 12.72
C TYR A 69 1.22 7.15 11.85
N PRO A 70 2.55 7.41 11.79
CA PRO A 70 3.47 6.64 10.92
C PRO A 70 3.63 5.18 11.36
N ASP A 71 3.47 4.89 12.65
CA ASP A 71 3.56 3.54 13.23
C ASP A 71 2.23 2.78 13.17
N GLY A 72 1.19 3.38 12.60
CA GLY A 72 -0.15 2.83 12.52
C GLY A 72 -1.01 3.05 13.77
N MET A 73 -2.28 3.35 13.54
CA MET A 73 -3.31 3.47 14.57
C MET A 73 -4.35 2.38 14.38
N TRP A 74 -4.58 1.57 15.41
CA TRP A 74 -5.67 0.61 15.39
C TRP A 74 -7.04 1.33 15.35
N LEU A 75 -7.91 0.94 14.40
CA LEU A 75 -9.25 1.51 14.23
C LEU A 75 -10.34 0.65 14.82
N GLY A 76 -10.16 -0.67 14.80
CA GLY A 76 -11.17 -1.61 15.28
C GLY A 76 -11.00 -3.00 14.68
N ASP A 77 -11.89 -3.90 15.12
CA ASP A 77 -11.93 -5.29 14.69
C ASP A 77 -13.25 -5.59 13.98
N THR A 78 -13.24 -6.62 13.11
CA THR A 78 -14.43 -7.16 12.45
C THR A 78 -14.27 -8.66 12.17
N ASP A 79 -15.35 -9.41 12.26
CA ASP A 79 -15.44 -10.80 11.81
C ASP A 79 -15.84 -10.90 10.32
N GLY A 80 -16.22 -9.76 9.70
CA GLY A 80 -16.55 -9.64 8.29
C GLY A 80 -15.31 -9.46 7.39
N LEU A 81 -15.53 -9.45 6.09
CA LEU A 81 -14.53 -9.21 5.06
C LEU A 81 -14.52 -7.74 4.60
N TYR A 82 -15.04 -6.86 5.41
CA TYR A 82 -15.07 -5.43 5.15
C TYR A 82 -15.03 -4.63 6.45
N TYR A 83 -14.59 -3.37 6.32
CA TYR A 83 -14.64 -2.38 7.38
C TYR A 83 -15.04 -1.01 6.80
N VAL A 84 -15.79 -0.22 7.58
CA VAL A 84 -16.23 1.11 7.14
C VAL A 84 -15.65 2.17 8.06
N ALA A 85 -14.86 3.07 7.47
CA ALA A 85 -14.30 4.24 8.12
C ALA A 85 -14.90 5.53 7.56
N GLY A 86 -14.83 6.63 8.32
CA GLY A 86 -15.27 7.95 7.89
C GLY A 86 -14.13 8.97 7.91
N ALA A 87 -14.16 9.92 6.97
CA ALA A 87 -13.27 11.06 6.94
C ALA A 87 -14.02 12.36 6.63
N ASN A 88 -13.47 13.50 7.09
CA ASN A 88 -14.02 14.83 6.82
C ASN A 88 -13.03 15.73 6.08
N THR A 89 -11.84 15.21 5.77
CA THR A 89 -10.75 15.96 5.13
C THR A 89 -10.24 15.23 3.90
N GLU A 90 -9.86 15.99 2.90
CA GLU A 90 -9.13 15.49 1.74
C GLU A 90 -7.70 15.12 2.16
N ALA A 91 -7.27 13.92 1.82
CA ALA A 91 -5.93 13.41 2.11
C ALA A 91 -5.69 12.06 1.40
N ILE A 92 -4.45 11.61 1.40
CA ILE A 92 -4.13 10.22 1.15
C ILE A 92 -3.92 9.52 2.49
N PHE A 93 -4.67 8.46 2.71
CA PHE A 93 -4.56 7.60 3.88
C PHE A 93 -4.12 6.20 3.44
N TYR A 94 -3.47 5.49 4.35
CA TYR A 94 -3.06 4.11 4.10
C TYR A 94 -3.72 3.21 5.14
N PHE A 95 -4.16 2.04 4.71
CA PHE A 95 -4.78 1.05 5.59
C PHE A 95 -4.08 -0.29 5.42
N ALA A 96 -3.96 -1.02 6.51
CA ALA A 96 -3.54 -2.41 6.53
C ALA A 96 -4.45 -3.23 7.43
N VAL A 97 -4.47 -4.54 7.22
CA VAL A 97 -5.32 -5.47 7.96
C VAL A 97 -4.49 -6.65 8.45
N LYS A 98 -4.68 -7.05 9.71
CA LYS A 98 -4.13 -8.29 10.29
C LYS A 98 -5.22 -9.32 10.47
N THR A 99 -4.88 -10.58 10.27
CA THR A 99 -5.73 -11.71 10.60
C THR A 99 -5.43 -12.20 12.00
N HIS A 100 -6.45 -12.47 12.79
CA HIS A 100 -6.38 -13.24 14.03
C HIS A 100 -7.02 -14.60 13.78
N CYS A 101 -6.24 -15.66 13.97
CA CYS A 101 -6.67 -17.03 13.67
C CYS A 101 -7.19 -17.75 14.89
N SER A 102 -8.07 -18.74 14.67
CA SER A 102 -8.73 -19.52 15.71
C SER A 102 -7.79 -20.36 16.58
N ASP A 103 -6.52 -20.55 16.14
CA ASP A 103 -5.48 -21.18 16.93
C ASP A 103 -4.76 -20.22 17.90
N GLY A 104 -5.15 -18.94 17.92
CA GLY A 104 -4.61 -17.87 18.74
C GLY A 104 -3.40 -17.17 18.11
N SER A 105 -2.98 -17.54 16.90
CA SER A 105 -1.92 -16.83 16.17
C SER A 105 -2.46 -15.56 15.50
N THR A 106 -1.55 -14.62 15.20
CA THR A 106 -1.84 -13.37 14.49
C THR A 106 -0.89 -13.25 13.31
N SER A 107 -1.38 -12.80 12.17
CA SER A 107 -0.58 -12.58 10.99
C SER A 107 0.28 -11.30 11.08
N GLU A 108 1.24 -11.16 10.18
CA GLU A 108 1.75 -9.86 9.80
C GLU A 108 0.62 -9.00 9.18
N GLU A 109 0.90 -7.73 8.93
CA GLU A 109 -0.03 -6.86 8.20
C GLU A 109 -0.11 -7.24 6.73
N SER A 110 -1.27 -7.00 6.11
CA SER A 110 -1.41 -7.02 4.66
C SER A 110 -0.51 -5.95 4.01
N GLU A 111 -0.34 -6.02 2.70
CA GLU A 111 0.10 -4.85 1.95
C GLU A 111 -0.82 -3.68 2.24
N GLN A 112 -0.24 -2.47 2.32
CA GLN A 112 -1.02 -1.26 2.57
C GLN A 112 -1.85 -0.87 1.34
N CYS A 113 -3.11 -0.54 1.57
CA CYS A 113 -4.00 0.05 0.57
C CYS A 113 -3.99 1.57 0.71
N ALA A 114 -3.50 2.27 -0.30
CA ALA A 114 -3.61 3.71 -0.39
C ALA A 114 -5.06 4.11 -0.74
N VAL A 115 -5.64 5.02 0.05
CA VAL A 115 -6.99 5.54 -0.14
C VAL A 115 -6.90 7.04 -0.36
N VAL A 116 -7.19 7.46 -1.58
CA VAL A 116 -7.25 8.87 -1.95
C VAL A 116 -8.64 9.41 -1.62
N ILE A 117 -8.68 10.40 -0.74
CA ILE A 117 -9.90 11.15 -0.42
C ILE A 117 -9.75 12.54 -0.99
N GLN A 118 -10.46 12.79 -2.08
CA GLN A 118 -10.53 14.07 -2.75
C GLN A 118 -11.97 14.36 -3.13
N ASN A 119 -12.42 15.60 -2.89
CA ASN A 119 -13.74 16.05 -3.24
C ASN A 119 -13.84 16.18 -4.78
N ASP A 120 -14.88 15.63 -5.39
CA ASP A 120 -15.12 15.76 -6.83
C ASP A 120 -15.29 17.22 -7.29
N ALA A 121 -15.65 18.12 -6.37
CA ALA A 121 -15.75 19.55 -6.64
C ALA A 121 -14.43 20.32 -6.47
N THR A 122 -13.33 19.65 -6.05
CA THR A 122 -12.02 20.31 -5.92
C THR A 122 -11.50 20.70 -7.31
N PRO A 123 -11.29 21.99 -7.57
CA PRO A 123 -10.92 22.46 -8.92
C PRO A 123 -9.51 22.02 -9.32
N CYS A 124 -8.62 21.80 -8.35
CA CYS A 124 -7.23 21.40 -8.57
C CYS A 124 -7.02 19.96 -8.08
N ARG A 125 -6.99 19.01 -9.01
CA ARG A 125 -6.82 17.59 -8.70
C ARG A 125 -5.34 17.22 -8.56
N MET A 126 -5.05 16.25 -7.73
CA MET A 126 -3.71 15.66 -7.70
C MET A 126 -3.46 14.87 -8.99
N PRO A 127 -2.18 14.74 -9.41
CA PRO A 127 -1.81 13.84 -10.50
C PRO A 127 -2.18 12.38 -10.15
N GLU A 128 -2.51 11.59 -11.15
CA GLU A 128 -2.74 10.14 -10.99
C GLU A 128 -1.60 9.35 -11.63
N ASN A 129 -1.50 8.05 -11.30
CA ASN A 129 -0.56 7.10 -11.89
C ASN A 129 0.92 7.54 -11.79
N LEU A 130 1.31 8.17 -10.67
CA LEU A 130 2.73 8.43 -10.41
C LEU A 130 3.48 7.11 -10.45
N SER A 131 4.47 7.05 -11.32
CA SER A 131 5.38 5.91 -11.45
C SER A 131 6.82 6.37 -11.39
N VAL A 132 7.67 5.54 -10.79
CA VAL A 132 9.10 5.78 -10.65
C VAL A 132 9.85 4.61 -11.26
N THR A 133 10.81 4.92 -12.15
CA THR A 133 11.76 3.93 -12.67
C THR A 133 13.17 4.35 -12.33
N VAL A 134 14.00 3.36 -11.95
CA VAL A 134 15.42 3.57 -11.66
C VAL A 134 16.26 2.73 -12.61
N GLU A 135 17.23 3.37 -13.27
CA GLU A 135 18.16 2.71 -14.17
C GLU A 135 19.60 3.01 -13.72
N GLU A 136 20.43 1.97 -13.62
CA GLU A 136 21.82 2.06 -13.19
C GLU A 136 22.77 2.15 -14.40
N ASP A 137 23.81 2.97 -14.28
CA ASP A 137 24.93 3.08 -15.23
C ASP A 137 24.50 3.31 -16.70
N LEU A 138 23.49 4.15 -16.94
CA LEU A 138 23.11 4.51 -18.31
C LEU A 138 24.26 5.21 -19.04
N PRO A 139 24.50 4.91 -20.31
CA PRO A 139 25.53 5.57 -21.11
C PRO A 139 25.29 7.08 -21.21
N ASN A 140 26.28 7.90 -20.81
CA ASN A 140 26.23 9.35 -20.77
C ASN A 140 25.24 9.96 -19.78
N ALA A 141 24.74 9.20 -18.80
CA ALA A 141 23.96 9.76 -17.70
C ALA A 141 24.83 10.65 -16.81
N GLU A 142 24.22 11.66 -16.21
CA GLU A 142 24.88 12.56 -15.26
C GLU A 142 25.10 11.86 -13.91
N PHE A 143 24.21 10.91 -13.56
CA PHE A 143 24.19 10.18 -12.30
C PHE A 143 24.35 8.67 -12.51
N LYS A 144 24.90 7.99 -11.50
CA LYS A 144 24.98 6.52 -11.50
C LYS A 144 23.59 5.87 -11.53
N TYR A 145 22.66 6.38 -10.73
CA TYR A 145 21.26 5.96 -10.71
C TYR A 145 20.42 7.08 -11.31
N THR A 146 19.87 6.82 -12.49
CA THR A 146 18.94 7.73 -13.16
C THR A 146 17.52 7.38 -12.73
N ILE A 147 16.80 8.36 -12.23
CA ILE A 147 15.42 8.22 -11.71
C ILE A 147 14.50 8.99 -12.64
N THR A 148 13.52 8.29 -13.20
CA THR A 148 12.49 8.90 -14.05
C THR A 148 11.13 8.81 -13.35
N LEU A 149 10.52 9.96 -13.14
CA LEU A 149 9.15 10.11 -12.63
C LEU A 149 8.20 10.35 -13.79
N ASN A 150 7.04 9.69 -13.80
CA ASN A 150 5.97 9.95 -14.76
C ASN A 150 4.64 9.97 -14.01
N TRP A 151 3.71 10.81 -14.46
CA TRP A 151 2.34 10.91 -13.96
C TRP A 151 1.38 11.34 -15.05
N ASP A 152 0.09 11.22 -14.80
CA ASP A 152 -0.94 11.68 -15.74
C ASP A 152 -1.13 13.19 -15.68
N ALA A 153 -1.47 13.78 -16.83
CA ALA A 153 -1.78 15.20 -16.91
C ALA A 153 -3.06 15.53 -16.16
N VAL A 154 -3.03 16.64 -15.42
CA VAL A 154 -4.19 17.19 -14.72
C VAL A 154 -4.77 18.36 -15.52
N GLU A 155 -6.10 18.37 -15.69
CA GLU A 155 -6.80 19.48 -16.34
C GLU A 155 -6.61 20.79 -15.54
N ASN A 156 -6.34 21.90 -16.23
CA ASN A 156 -6.05 23.21 -15.64
C ASN A 156 -4.76 23.27 -14.78
N ALA A 157 -3.84 22.31 -14.93
CA ALA A 157 -2.52 22.40 -14.30
C ALA A 157 -1.70 23.53 -14.96
N GLU A 158 -1.21 24.47 -14.14
CA GLU A 158 -0.19 25.43 -14.53
C GLU A 158 1.21 24.80 -14.48
N LYS A 159 1.48 24.04 -13.41
CA LYS A 159 2.74 23.34 -13.17
C LYS A 159 2.56 22.21 -12.15
N TYR A 160 3.58 21.39 -12.03
CA TYR A 160 3.70 20.35 -11.01
C TYR A 160 4.87 20.66 -10.09
N GLU A 161 4.66 20.61 -8.80
CA GLU A 161 5.72 20.72 -7.79
C GLU A 161 6.17 19.32 -7.36
N LEU A 162 7.49 19.09 -7.38
CA LEU A 162 8.11 17.82 -7.06
C LEU A 162 8.79 17.89 -5.71
N TYR A 163 8.57 16.85 -4.93
CA TYR A 163 9.07 16.72 -3.56
C TYR A 163 9.93 15.47 -3.44
N VAL A 164 10.98 15.54 -2.64
CA VAL A 164 11.81 14.40 -2.24
C VAL A 164 11.93 14.39 -0.72
N ASN A 165 11.65 13.25 -0.09
CA ASN A 165 11.66 13.07 1.37
C ASN A 165 10.84 14.14 2.13
N GLY A 166 9.77 14.65 1.50
CA GLY A 166 8.88 15.66 2.06
C GLY A 166 9.21 17.11 1.70
N ASP A 167 10.44 17.41 1.24
CA ASP A 167 10.88 18.74 0.87
C ASP A 167 10.69 19.02 -0.62
N MET A 168 10.14 20.20 -0.97
CA MET A 168 9.99 20.63 -2.35
C MET A 168 11.40 20.93 -2.92
N PHE A 169 11.74 20.28 -4.03
CA PHE A 169 13.06 20.46 -4.65
C PHE A 169 13.02 21.11 -6.04
N THR A 170 11.91 21.00 -6.78
CA THR A 170 11.76 21.63 -8.10
C THR A 170 10.31 21.67 -8.56
N TYR A 171 10.08 22.23 -9.75
CA TYR A 171 8.80 22.20 -10.46
C TYR A 171 9.02 21.95 -11.95
N THR A 172 7.97 21.51 -12.66
CA THR A 172 7.95 21.32 -14.11
C THR A 172 6.56 21.58 -14.65
N THR A 173 6.43 21.88 -15.94
CA THR A 173 5.17 21.93 -16.68
C THR A 173 4.88 20.63 -17.43
N GLU A 174 5.86 19.73 -17.48
CA GLU A 174 5.74 18.42 -18.13
C GLU A 174 5.19 17.38 -17.15
N THR A 175 4.73 16.26 -17.68
CA THR A 175 4.24 15.11 -16.90
C THR A 175 5.31 14.03 -16.66
N THR A 176 6.55 14.39 -16.90
CA THR A 176 7.74 13.57 -16.64
C THR A 176 8.87 14.42 -16.09
N TYR A 177 9.68 13.82 -15.23
CA TYR A 177 10.87 14.47 -14.70
C TYR A 177 11.98 13.45 -14.51
N VAL A 178 13.21 13.82 -14.90
CA VAL A 178 14.39 12.97 -14.77
C VAL A 178 15.34 13.61 -13.77
N THR A 179 15.79 12.85 -12.81
CA THR A 179 16.81 13.20 -11.81
C THR A 179 17.69 11.99 -11.52
N GLY A 180 18.51 12.03 -10.48
CA GLY A 180 19.35 10.90 -10.13
C GLY A 180 20.17 11.09 -8.87
N THR A 181 20.94 10.05 -8.52
CA THR A 181 21.88 10.03 -7.40
C THR A 181 23.07 9.14 -7.74
N ASP A 182 24.24 9.43 -7.14
CA ASP A 182 25.44 8.60 -7.26
C ASP A 182 25.57 7.56 -6.15
N VAL A 183 24.72 7.64 -5.14
CA VAL A 183 24.71 6.72 -3.99
C VAL A 183 23.38 6.01 -3.87
N PRO A 184 23.39 4.67 -3.61
CA PRO A 184 22.18 3.96 -3.32
C PRO A 184 21.57 4.47 -2.01
N GLN A 185 20.30 4.89 -2.07
CA GLN A 185 19.55 5.38 -0.92
C GLN A 185 18.04 5.24 -1.19
N GLU A 186 17.28 5.13 -0.13
CA GLU A 186 15.83 5.15 -0.22
C GLU A 186 15.33 6.58 -0.34
N LEU A 187 14.55 6.86 -1.40
CA LEU A 187 13.99 8.17 -1.68
C LEU A 187 12.47 8.09 -1.85
N TYR A 188 11.77 9.01 -1.22
CA TYR A 188 10.31 9.14 -1.30
C TYR A 188 9.96 10.35 -2.16
N PHE A 189 9.38 10.11 -3.33
CA PHE A 189 8.93 11.18 -4.22
C PHE A 189 7.45 11.47 -4.01
N ALA A 190 7.09 12.75 -4.17
CA ALA A 190 5.71 13.17 -4.25
C ALA A 190 5.56 14.25 -5.32
N VAL A 191 4.36 14.33 -5.90
CA VAL A 191 4.01 15.35 -6.89
C VAL A 191 2.70 16.00 -6.49
N ALA A 192 2.64 17.34 -6.55
CA ALA A 192 1.42 18.13 -6.42
C ALA A 192 1.16 18.91 -7.70
N THR A 193 -0.10 19.14 -8.02
CA THR A 193 -0.51 20.05 -9.08
C THR A 193 -0.69 21.46 -8.51
N ILE A 194 -0.17 22.46 -9.22
CA ILE A 194 -0.55 23.86 -9.04
C ILE A 194 -1.42 24.23 -10.24
N CYS A 195 -2.64 24.65 -9.99
CA CYS A 195 -3.58 24.99 -11.01
C CYS A 195 -3.54 26.47 -11.40
N GLU A 196 -4.11 26.83 -12.58
CA GLU A 196 -4.11 28.20 -13.13
C GLU A 196 -4.74 29.24 -12.19
N ASP A 197 -5.63 28.83 -11.28
CA ASP A 197 -6.24 29.70 -10.26
C ASP A 197 -5.36 29.89 -9.01
N GLY A 198 -4.18 29.27 -8.99
CA GLY A 198 -3.22 29.31 -7.89
C GLY A 198 -3.51 28.31 -6.76
N SER A 199 -4.54 27.46 -6.88
CA SER A 199 -4.80 26.39 -5.92
C SER A 199 -3.78 25.26 -6.05
N GLU A 200 -3.51 24.58 -4.95
CA GLU A 200 -2.61 23.41 -4.88
C GLU A 200 -3.42 22.15 -4.54
N SER A 201 -3.10 21.07 -5.20
CA SER A 201 -3.68 19.75 -4.91
C SER A 201 -3.05 19.12 -3.67
N ILE A 202 -3.64 18.05 -3.16
CA ILE A 202 -2.92 17.12 -2.28
C ILE A 202 -1.81 16.42 -3.08
N LYS A 203 -0.79 15.92 -2.37
CA LYS A 203 0.40 15.29 -2.99
C LYS A 203 0.16 13.81 -3.20
N ILE A 204 0.33 13.34 -4.44
CA ILE A 204 0.49 11.90 -4.67
C ILE A 204 1.92 11.49 -4.30
N LYS A 205 2.07 10.36 -3.63
CA LYS A 205 3.36 9.83 -3.15
C LYS A 205 3.64 8.47 -3.77
N ASP A 206 4.90 8.23 -4.11
CA ASP A 206 5.44 6.92 -4.45
C ASP A 206 6.76 6.68 -3.73
N LEU A 207 7.14 5.42 -3.59
CA LEU A 207 8.36 4.98 -2.94
C LEU A 207 9.38 4.58 -4.00
N THR A 208 10.59 5.13 -3.88
CA THR A 208 11.72 4.76 -4.73
C THR A 208 12.84 4.12 -3.89
N VAL A 209 13.53 3.16 -4.46
CA VAL A 209 14.64 2.43 -3.84
C VAL A 209 15.97 3.14 -4.05
#